data_245ba43d68c475fde7bce684d68e0c54
#
_entry.id   245ba43d68c475fde7bce684d68e0c54
#
_cell.length_a   1.000
_cell.length_b   1.000
_cell.length_c   1.000
_cell.angle_alpha   90.00
_cell.angle_beta   90.00
_cell.angle_gamma   90.00
#
_symmetry.space_group_name_H-M   'P 1'
#
loop_
_entity.id
_entity.type
_entity.pdbx_description
1 polymer ?
#
loop_
_entity_poly.entity_id
_entity_poly.type
_entity_poly.pdbx_seq_one_letter_code
_entity_poly.pdbx_strand_id
1 'polypeptide(L)'
;MLAASIILIALNLRPALASLPVLLPEISAGTGLTALGASYLTAIPVLCLGLFAPLAPRLALRFGIEKTLLGVLLLLGLSTALRGTGSLPMLFAASAVAAGAIAVGNVLLPGLVKRDFAAQAGLMTGLYTMAVCGGAAGAAGLSVPLAQWFGHRWTWALAAWAVPAALVALIWAPQALRRGPAADGHQRQRVRGLWRDRLAWQVTMYMGLQSGLAYAMFGWLAPILRERGLDGVTAGWVISASVMAQVATCLLLPSFAIRQRNQSGLNVALALLAGACLLAMLYAPLSLVWGYAALLGLAQGGLFSVCMTLIVLRSPDSQVAAQLSSMAQTVGYLVASAGPMLIGVLHGRTGSFASAGYVYGGMALGAAWFGWGAGRAALVRATREPS
;
A
#
# COMPACT_ATOMS: atom_id res chain seq x y z
N MET A 1 -22.05 -15.07 -0.45
CA MET A 1 -22.19 -13.65 -0.09
C MET A 1 -20.98 -13.10 0.66
N LEU A 2 -20.50 -13.69 1.76
CA LEU A 2 -19.38 -13.18 2.57
C LEU A 2 -18.07 -13.02 1.76
N ALA A 3 -17.70 -14.02 0.94
CA ALA A 3 -16.51 -13.94 0.08
C ALA A 3 -16.55 -12.76 -0.89
N ALA A 4 -17.68 -12.56 -1.56
CA ALA A 4 -17.87 -11.43 -2.47
C ALA A 4 -17.76 -10.07 -1.72
N SER A 5 -18.34 -9.98 -0.53
CA SER A 5 -18.23 -8.76 0.28
C SER A 5 -16.78 -8.45 0.68
N ILE A 6 -15.98 -9.46 1.07
CA ILE A 6 -14.55 -9.29 1.38
C ILE A 6 -13.79 -8.77 0.16
N ILE A 7 -14.04 -9.34 -1.02
CA ILE A 7 -13.42 -8.90 -2.28
C ILE A 7 -13.81 -7.45 -2.61
N LEU A 8 -15.07 -7.09 -2.46
CA LEU A 8 -15.56 -5.73 -2.69
C LEU A 8 -14.97 -4.72 -1.69
N ILE A 9 -14.85 -5.09 -0.41
CA ILE A 9 -14.17 -4.26 0.60
C ILE A 9 -12.71 -4.03 0.18
N ALA A 10 -12.00 -5.10 -0.17
CA ALA A 10 -10.59 -5.06 -0.58
C ALA A 10 -10.39 -4.14 -1.80
N LEU A 11 -11.27 -4.23 -2.80
CA LEU A 11 -11.25 -3.38 -3.99
C LEU A 11 -11.36 -1.89 -3.64
N ASN A 12 -12.08 -1.54 -2.58
CA ASN A 12 -12.30 -0.15 -2.16
C ASN A 12 -11.15 0.43 -1.32
N LEU A 13 -10.22 -0.38 -0.80
CA LEU A 13 -9.15 0.13 0.06
C LEU A 13 -8.06 0.90 -0.69
N ARG A 14 -7.97 0.82 -2.00
CA ARG A 14 -6.86 1.45 -2.75
C ARG A 14 -7.24 2.65 -3.60
N PRO A 15 -8.48 2.81 -4.10
CA PRO A 15 -8.83 3.94 -4.95
C PRO A 15 -8.51 5.30 -4.33
N ALA A 16 -8.77 5.46 -3.03
CA ALA A 16 -8.48 6.71 -2.33
C ALA A 16 -6.97 7.07 -2.29
N LEU A 17 -6.08 6.09 -2.35
CA LEU A 17 -4.63 6.32 -2.40
C LEU A 17 -4.11 6.51 -3.82
N ALA A 18 -4.66 5.79 -4.80
CA ALA A 18 -4.15 5.76 -6.16
C ALA A 18 -4.73 6.87 -7.07
N SER A 19 -5.95 7.38 -6.77
CA SER A 19 -6.60 8.41 -7.58
C SER A 19 -5.97 9.80 -7.44
N LEU A 20 -5.55 10.15 -6.22
CA LEU A 20 -5.04 11.50 -5.92
C LEU A 20 -3.73 11.82 -6.64
N PRO A 21 -2.69 10.98 -6.64
CA PRO A 21 -1.41 11.30 -7.29
C PRO A 21 -1.53 11.49 -8.81
N VAL A 22 -2.43 10.77 -9.45
CA VAL A 22 -2.64 10.86 -10.91
C VAL A 22 -3.26 12.21 -11.30
N LEU A 23 -4.06 12.80 -10.41
CA LEU A 23 -4.68 14.12 -10.58
C LEU A 23 -3.88 15.25 -9.92
N LEU A 24 -2.68 14.97 -9.41
CA LEU A 24 -1.86 15.96 -8.69
C LEU A 24 -1.54 17.20 -9.50
N PRO A 25 -1.23 17.13 -10.82
CA PRO A 25 -1.03 18.32 -11.65
C PRO A 25 -2.29 19.21 -11.73
N GLU A 26 -3.47 18.62 -11.90
CA GLU A 26 -4.75 19.34 -11.94
C GLU A 26 -5.09 19.98 -10.58
N ILE A 27 -4.81 19.26 -9.50
CA ILE A 27 -4.97 19.78 -8.13
C ILE A 27 -4.05 20.97 -7.91
N SER A 28 -2.76 20.86 -8.28
CA SER A 28 -1.79 21.95 -8.12
C SER A 28 -2.15 23.17 -8.95
N ALA A 29 -2.58 22.98 -10.21
CA ALA A 29 -3.03 24.07 -11.07
C ALA A 29 -4.30 24.76 -10.55
N GLY A 30 -5.25 23.99 -10.00
CA GLY A 30 -6.53 24.52 -9.52
C GLY A 30 -6.50 25.13 -8.12
N THR A 31 -5.49 24.80 -7.29
CA THR A 31 -5.44 25.22 -5.88
C THR A 31 -4.22 26.04 -5.51
N GLY A 32 -3.24 26.18 -6.43
CA GLY A 32 -1.95 26.80 -6.11
C GLY A 32 -1.08 25.96 -5.16
N LEU A 33 -1.34 24.62 -5.07
CA LEU A 33 -0.58 23.73 -4.20
C LEU A 33 0.90 23.73 -4.60
N THR A 34 1.76 24.09 -3.65
CA THR A 34 3.21 24.09 -3.88
C THR A 34 3.77 22.66 -3.97
N ALA A 35 4.98 22.52 -4.55
CA ALA A 35 5.68 21.23 -4.61
C ALA A 35 5.87 20.61 -3.21
N LEU A 36 6.13 21.43 -2.18
CA LEU A 36 6.21 20.97 -0.79
C LEU A 36 4.84 20.48 -0.27
N GLY A 37 3.77 21.22 -0.58
CA GLY A 37 2.41 20.81 -0.25
C GLY A 37 2.04 19.47 -0.92
N ALA A 38 2.39 19.28 -2.19
CA ALA A 38 2.20 18.02 -2.91
C ALA A 38 2.99 16.86 -2.27
N SER A 39 4.20 17.14 -1.77
CA SER A 39 5.01 16.16 -1.02
C SER A 39 4.30 15.68 0.25
N TYR A 40 3.77 16.61 1.04
CA TYR A 40 2.99 16.25 2.22
C TYR A 40 1.71 15.51 1.85
N LEU A 41 1.01 15.94 0.82
CA LEU A 41 -0.25 15.32 0.40
C LEU A 41 -0.06 13.86 -0.05
N THR A 42 1.09 13.51 -0.60
CA THR A 42 1.44 12.14 -1.01
C THR A 42 2.06 11.31 0.12
N ALA A 43 2.78 11.94 1.06
CA ALA A 43 3.46 11.25 2.15
C ALA A 43 2.56 11.00 3.38
N ILE A 44 1.68 11.95 3.74
CA ILE A 44 0.79 11.85 4.91
C ILE A 44 -0.07 10.57 4.88
N PRO A 45 -0.68 10.17 3.76
CA PRO A 45 -1.42 8.92 3.73
C PRO A 45 -0.58 7.70 4.10
N VAL A 46 0.67 7.62 3.62
CA VAL A 46 1.58 6.51 3.93
C VAL A 46 1.97 6.52 5.41
N LEU A 47 2.24 7.69 5.96
CA LEU A 47 2.49 7.88 7.40
C LEU A 47 1.29 7.39 8.22
N CYS A 48 0.08 7.77 7.82
CA CYS A 48 -1.16 7.35 8.48
C CYS A 48 -1.37 5.83 8.44
N LEU A 49 -0.96 5.14 7.36
CA LEU A 49 -1.00 3.68 7.30
C LEU A 49 -0.20 3.05 8.46
N GLY A 50 0.98 3.59 8.77
CA GLY A 50 1.79 3.12 9.90
C GLY A 50 1.20 3.48 11.26
N LEU A 51 0.78 4.74 11.43
CA LEU A 51 0.31 5.27 12.71
C LEU A 51 -1.03 4.64 13.16
N PHE A 52 -1.96 4.40 12.23
CA PHE A 52 -3.31 3.93 12.54
C PHE A 52 -3.46 2.39 12.49
N ALA A 53 -2.51 1.65 11.92
CA ALA A 53 -2.53 0.18 11.92
C ALA A 53 -2.70 -0.44 13.32
N PRO A 54 -2.04 0.06 14.40
CA PRO A 54 -2.20 -0.48 15.75
C PRO A 54 -3.60 -0.27 16.37
N LEU A 55 -4.44 0.59 15.78
CA LEU A 55 -5.82 0.79 16.24
C LEU A 55 -6.74 -0.37 15.82
N ALA A 56 -6.42 -1.06 14.73
CA ALA A 56 -7.28 -2.10 14.18
C ALA A 56 -7.65 -3.20 15.20
N PRO A 57 -6.70 -3.80 15.94
CA PRO A 57 -7.04 -4.81 16.94
C PRO A 57 -7.87 -4.26 18.11
N ARG A 58 -7.62 -2.99 18.51
CA ARG A 58 -8.38 -2.34 19.59
C ARG A 58 -9.83 -2.11 19.20
N LEU A 59 -10.05 -1.62 17.97
CA LEU A 59 -11.40 -1.39 17.44
C LEU A 59 -12.14 -2.72 17.23
N ALA A 60 -11.45 -3.75 16.72
CA ALA A 60 -12.03 -5.07 16.55
C ALA A 60 -12.44 -5.72 17.88
N LEU A 61 -11.66 -5.54 18.95
CA LEU A 61 -12.00 -6.01 20.30
C LEU A 61 -13.20 -5.25 20.88
N ARG A 62 -13.31 -3.96 20.60
CA ARG A 62 -14.39 -3.11 21.19
C ARG A 62 -15.71 -3.26 20.44
N PHE A 63 -15.69 -3.29 19.13
CA PHE A 63 -16.89 -3.22 18.27
C PHE A 63 -17.13 -4.51 17.46
N GLY A 64 -16.18 -5.43 17.43
CA GLY A 64 -16.17 -6.57 16.50
C GLY A 64 -15.59 -6.21 15.14
N ILE A 65 -15.08 -7.22 14.42
CA ILE A 65 -14.43 -7.02 13.10
C ILE A 65 -15.42 -6.45 12.09
N GLU A 66 -16.64 -6.98 12.05
CA GLU A 66 -17.65 -6.63 11.05
C GLU A 66 -18.12 -5.17 11.19
N LYS A 67 -18.40 -4.72 12.41
CA LYS A 67 -18.81 -3.33 12.67
C LYS A 67 -17.65 -2.37 12.43
N THR A 68 -16.43 -2.80 12.78
CA THR A 68 -15.23 -1.98 12.51
C THR A 68 -15.02 -1.81 11.00
N LEU A 69 -15.18 -2.87 10.19
CA LEU A 69 -15.08 -2.78 8.73
C LEU A 69 -16.20 -1.92 8.12
N LEU A 70 -17.41 -1.96 8.68
CA LEU A 70 -18.46 -1.02 8.27
C LEU A 70 -18.06 0.43 8.54
N GLY A 71 -17.55 0.70 9.74
CA GLY A 71 -17.02 2.03 10.10
C GLY A 71 -15.89 2.47 9.17
N VAL A 72 -14.98 1.58 8.80
CA VAL A 72 -13.91 1.81 7.81
C VAL A 72 -14.49 2.23 6.47
N LEU A 73 -15.48 1.52 5.94
CA LEU A 73 -16.12 1.83 4.66
C LEU A 73 -16.85 3.17 4.68
N LEU A 74 -17.57 3.46 5.75
CA LEU A 74 -18.29 4.74 5.93
C LEU A 74 -17.30 5.91 6.03
N LEU A 75 -16.24 5.78 6.83
CA LEU A 75 -15.19 6.80 6.93
C LEU A 75 -14.45 6.98 5.60
N LEU A 76 -14.16 5.87 4.90
CA LEU A 76 -13.52 5.92 3.59
C LEU A 76 -14.41 6.62 2.56
N GLY A 77 -15.69 6.27 2.49
CA GLY A 77 -16.66 6.91 1.60
C GLY A 77 -16.82 8.39 1.89
N LEU A 78 -17.06 8.76 3.16
CA LEU A 78 -17.21 10.14 3.59
C LEU A 78 -15.95 10.97 3.32
N SER A 79 -14.78 10.48 3.74
CA SER A 79 -13.52 11.20 3.51
C SER A 79 -13.20 11.35 2.02
N THR A 80 -13.50 10.33 1.20
CA THR A 80 -13.32 10.42 -0.24
C THR A 80 -14.27 11.43 -0.88
N ALA A 81 -15.52 11.49 -0.44
CA ALA A 81 -16.49 12.51 -0.88
C ALA A 81 -16.06 13.93 -0.49
N LEU A 82 -15.55 14.11 0.73
CA LEU A 82 -15.06 15.41 1.23
C LEU A 82 -13.87 15.96 0.44
N ARG A 83 -13.10 15.12 -0.25
CA ARG A 83 -12.06 15.59 -1.19
C ARG A 83 -12.65 16.39 -2.36
N GLY A 84 -13.91 16.17 -2.69
CA GLY A 84 -14.64 16.88 -3.73
C GLY A 84 -14.98 18.34 -3.39
N THR A 85 -14.76 18.79 -2.15
CA THR A 85 -15.01 20.19 -1.75
C THR A 85 -14.04 21.20 -2.38
N GLY A 86 -12.89 20.74 -2.89
CA GLY A 86 -11.88 21.60 -3.50
C GLY A 86 -11.03 22.41 -2.50
N SER A 87 -11.29 22.32 -1.21
CA SER A 87 -10.52 23.00 -0.16
C SER A 87 -9.24 22.24 0.17
N LEU A 88 -8.08 22.90 0.14
CA LEU A 88 -6.79 22.29 0.50
C LEU A 88 -6.78 21.70 1.92
N PRO A 89 -7.19 22.42 2.98
CA PRO A 89 -7.22 21.84 4.33
C PRO A 89 -8.09 20.57 4.40
N MET A 90 -9.25 20.58 3.72
CA MET A 90 -10.14 19.43 3.68
C MET A 90 -9.53 18.28 2.88
N LEU A 91 -8.81 18.55 1.79
CA LEU A 91 -8.12 17.53 0.99
C LEU A 91 -7.05 16.80 1.83
N PHE A 92 -6.28 17.53 2.64
CA PHE A 92 -5.29 16.95 3.56
C PHE A 92 -5.95 16.13 4.66
N ALA A 93 -6.93 16.71 5.37
CA ALA A 93 -7.63 16.05 6.48
C ALA A 93 -8.36 14.78 5.98
N ALA A 94 -9.10 14.90 4.88
CA ALA A 94 -9.83 13.78 4.29
C ALA A 94 -8.87 12.68 3.80
N SER A 95 -7.70 13.03 3.25
CA SER A 95 -6.69 12.05 2.83
C SER A 95 -6.07 11.31 4.02
N ALA A 96 -5.81 12.00 5.12
CA ALA A 96 -5.32 11.38 6.36
C ALA A 96 -6.36 10.44 6.98
N VAL A 97 -7.64 10.86 7.04
CA VAL A 97 -8.74 10.03 7.56
C VAL A 97 -8.96 8.79 6.69
N ALA A 98 -8.99 8.96 5.36
CA ALA A 98 -9.10 7.84 4.42
C ALA A 98 -7.97 6.82 4.63
N ALA A 99 -6.72 7.30 4.74
CA ALA A 99 -5.56 6.42 4.96
C ALA A 99 -5.62 5.72 6.32
N GLY A 100 -6.08 6.40 7.37
CA GLY A 100 -6.34 5.78 8.68
C GLY A 100 -7.38 4.67 8.61
N ALA A 101 -8.49 4.89 7.90
CA ALA A 101 -9.51 3.87 7.65
C ALA A 101 -8.92 2.68 6.86
N ILE A 102 -8.14 2.94 5.81
CA ILE A 102 -7.46 1.92 5.01
C ILE A 102 -6.48 1.11 5.87
N ALA A 103 -5.73 1.75 6.77
CA ALA A 103 -4.80 1.07 7.69
C ALA A 103 -5.52 0.02 8.54
N VAL A 104 -6.66 0.39 9.11
CA VAL A 104 -7.49 -0.52 9.90
C VAL A 104 -8.04 -1.66 9.04
N GLY A 105 -8.56 -1.36 7.84
CA GLY A 105 -9.06 -2.36 6.90
C GLY A 105 -8.01 -3.38 6.48
N ASN A 106 -6.79 -2.91 6.14
CA ASN A 106 -5.67 -3.76 5.74
C ASN A 106 -5.26 -4.77 6.82
N VAL A 107 -5.37 -4.39 8.10
CA VAL A 107 -5.05 -5.29 9.22
C VAL A 107 -6.18 -6.29 9.48
N LEU A 108 -7.44 -5.88 9.34
CA LEU A 108 -8.59 -6.73 9.70
C LEU A 108 -8.96 -7.74 8.61
N LEU A 109 -8.83 -7.39 7.33
CA LEU A 109 -9.24 -8.26 6.23
C LEU A 109 -8.53 -9.62 6.21
N PRO A 110 -7.19 -9.72 6.34
CA PRO A 110 -6.52 -11.02 6.42
C PRO A 110 -6.98 -11.86 7.60
N GLY A 111 -7.26 -11.22 8.74
CA GLY A 111 -7.81 -11.89 9.92
C GLY A 111 -9.20 -12.48 9.66
N LEU A 112 -10.07 -11.74 8.98
CA LEU A 112 -11.41 -12.18 8.59
C LEU A 112 -11.35 -13.37 7.61
N VAL A 113 -10.46 -13.31 6.62
CA VAL A 113 -10.23 -14.40 5.67
C VAL A 113 -9.79 -15.67 6.39
N LYS A 114 -8.82 -15.55 7.31
CA LYS A 114 -8.32 -16.69 8.08
C LYS A 114 -9.40 -17.32 8.99
N ARG A 115 -10.26 -16.48 9.59
CA ARG A 115 -11.34 -16.93 10.47
C ARG A 115 -12.45 -17.66 9.70
N ASP A 116 -12.94 -17.05 8.62
CA ASP A 116 -14.16 -17.51 7.95
C ASP A 116 -13.88 -18.45 6.76
N PHE A 117 -12.65 -18.48 6.24
CA PHE A 117 -12.23 -19.26 5.07
C PHE A 117 -10.94 -20.07 5.31
N ALA A 118 -10.75 -20.61 6.52
CA ALA A 118 -9.53 -21.35 6.88
C ALA A 118 -9.15 -22.45 5.87
N ALA A 119 -10.13 -23.23 5.38
CA ALA A 119 -9.92 -24.31 4.40
C ALA A 119 -9.54 -23.78 2.99
N GLN A 120 -9.87 -22.53 2.66
CA GLN A 120 -9.63 -21.91 1.36
C GLN A 120 -8.83 -20.59 1.51
N ALA A 121 -8.08 -20.45 2.60
CA ALA A 121 -7.40 -19.20 2.94
C ALA A 121 -6.45 -18.73 1.83
N GLY A 122 -5.75 -19.65 1.16
CA GLY A 122 -4.87 -19.31 0.03
C GLY A 122 -5.63 -18.70 -1.15
N LEU A 123 -6.73 -19.31 -1.58
CA LEU A 123 -7.56 -18.81 -2.68
C LEU A 123 -8.15 -17.44 -2.32
N MET A 124 -8.72 -17.32 -1.12
CA MET A 124 -9.34 -16.07 -0.65
C MET A 124 -8.31 -14.93 -0.51
N THR A 125 -7.09 -15.25 -0.05
CA THR A 125 -6.00 -14.28 0.02
C THR A 125 -5.59 -13.81 -1.38
N GLY A 126 -5.50 -14.73 -2.34
CA GLY A 126 -5.23 -14.40 -3.74
C GLY A 126 -6.31 -13.49 -4.34
N LEU A 127 -7.59 -13.84 -4.17
CA LEU A 127 -8.71 -13.06 -4.68
C LEU A 127 -8.77 -11.66 -4.04
N TYR A 128 -8.56 -11.56 -2.72
CA TYR A 128 -8.57 -10.28 -2.05
C TYR A 128 -7.37 -9.42 -2.49
N THR A 129 -6.18 -10.00 -2.67
CA THR A 129 -5.00 -9.29 -3.16
C THR A 129 -5.22 -8.78 -4.59
N MET A 130 -5.80 -9.62 -5.45
CA MET A 130 -6.18 -9.22 -6.80
C MET A 130 -7.18 -8.05 -6.78
N ALA A 131 -8.17 -8.07 -5.87
CA ALA A 131 -9.13 -6.99 -5.74
C ALA A 131 -8.48 -5.69 -5.26
N VAL A 132 -7.55 -5.75 -4.30
CA VAL A 132 -6.75 -4.59 -3.86
C VAL A 132 -5.97 -3.99 -5.02
N CYS A 133 -5.29 -4.82 -5.81
CA CYS A 133 -4.56 -4.37 -7.01
C CYS A 133 -5.51 -3.81 -8.07
N GLY A 134 -6.65 -4.49 -8.31
CA GLY A 134 -7.67 -4.04 -9.25
C GLY A 134 -8.25 -2.67 -8.89
N GLY A 135 -8.50 -2.43 -7.60
CA GLY A 135 -8.94 -1.12 -7.10
C GLY A 135 -7.90 -0.02 -7.33
N ALA A 136 -6.62 -0.31 -7.07
CA ALA A 136 -5.53 0.63 -7.33
C ALA A 136 -5.35 0.92 -8.81
N ALA A 137 -5.33 -0.14 -9.65
CA ALA A 137 -5.19 -0.02 -11.09
C ALA A 137 -6.37 0.74 -11.72
N GLY A 138 -7.59 0.40 -11.33
CA GLY A 138 -8.80 1.10 -11.78
C GLY A 138 -8.76 2.60 -11.43
N ALA A 139 -8.37 2.93 -10.21
CA ALA A 139 -8.25 4.33 -9.80
C ALA A 139 -7.14 5.07 -10.55
N ALA A 140 -5.99 4.45 -10.75
CA ALA A 140 -4.89 5.07 -11.50
C ALA A 140 -5.27 5.31 -12.97
N GLY A 141 -5.92 4.33 -13.62
CA GLY A 141 -6.29 4.44 -15.04
C GLY A 141 -7.50 5.33 -15.28
N LEU A 142 -8.51 5.30 -14.39
CA LEU A 142 -9.80 5.94 -14.65
C LEU A 142 -9.93 7.36 -14.10
N SER A 143 -9.05 7.81 -13.15
CA SER A 143 -9.24 9.12 -12.49
C SER A 143 -9.14 10.30 -13.44
N VAL A 144 -8.20 10.27 -14.41
CA VAL A 144 -8.08 11.35 -15.41
C VAL A 144 -9.26 11.31 -16.41
N PRO A 145 -9.64 10.16 -16.99
CA PRO A 145 -10.88 10.07 -17.80
C PRO A 145 -12.12 10.57 -17.07
N LEU A 146 -12.28 10.23 -15.78
CA LEU A 146 -13.39 10.74 -14.96
C LEU A 146 -13.35 12.26 -14.83
N ALA A 147 -12.15 12.84 -14.58
CA ALA A 147 -12.01 14.30 -14.52
C ALA A 147 -12.41 14.96 -15.85
N GLN A 148 -11.99 14.40 -16.98
CA GLN A 148 -12.38 14.88 -18.31
C GLN A 148 -13.89 14.79 -18.53
N TRP A 149 -14.52 13.67 -18.15
CA TRP A 149 -15.97 13.47 -18.25
C TRP A 149 -16.75 14.48 -17.41
N PHE A 150 -16.25 14.85 -16.23
CA PHE A 150 -16.83 15.90 -15.38
C PHE A 150 -16.41 17.33 -15.77
N GLY A 151 -16.02 17.58 -17.01
CA GLY A 151 -15.64 18.90 -17.51
C GLY A 151 -14.32 19.41 -16.89
N HIS A 152 -13.33 18.53 -16.79
CA HIS A 152 -12.01 18.80 -16.23
C HIS A 152 -12.01 19.15 -14.72
N ARG A 153 -13.05 18.74 -13.99
CA ARG A 153 -13.17 18.96 -12.54
C ARG A 153 -12.54 17.81 -11.76
N TRP A 154 -11.30 17.95 -11.33
CA TRP A 154 -10.60 16.97 -10.51
C TRP A 154 -11.33 16.68 -9.18
N THR A 155 -12.06 17.66 -8.62
CA THR A 155 -12.86 17.52 -7.39
C THR A 155 -13.92 16.44 -7.52
N TRP A 156 -14.68 16.45 -8.62
CA TRP A 156 -15.72 15.45 -8.90
C TRP A 156 -15.13 14.08 -9.18
N ALA A 157 -13.97 14.02 -9.87
CA ALA A 157 -13.29 12.76 -10.13
C ALA A 157 -12.81 12.09 -8.83
N LEU A 158 -12.29 12.85 -7.87
CA LEU A 158 -11.93 12.32 -6.55
C LEU A 158 -13.16 11.89 -5.75
N ALA A 159 -14.23 12.71 -5.75
CA ALA A 159 -15.46 12.40 -5.02
C ALA A 159 -16.19 11.16 -5.58
N ALA A 160 -16.10 10.91 -6.88
CA ALA A 160 -16.74 9.75 -7.53
C ALA A 160 -16.29 8.41 -6.92
N TRP A 161 -15.07 8.32 -6.43
CA TRP A 161 -14.57 7.12 -5.73
C TRP A 161 -15.24 6.87 -4.37
N ALA A 162 -16.05 7.79 -3.87
CA ALA A 162 -16.91 7.54 -2.71
C ALA A 162 -18.09 6.62 -3.02
N VAL A 163 -18.57 6.63 -4.27
CA VAL A 163 -19.74 5.83 -4.70
C VAL A 163 -19.52 4.33 -4.49
N PRO A 164 -18.44 3.71 -5.01
CA PRO A 164 -18.15 2.30 -4.75
C PRO A 164 -18.07 1.98 -3.26
N ALA A 165 -17.42 2.86 -2.46
CA ALA A 165 -17.30 2.65 -1.01
C ALA A 165 -18.67 2.67 -0.31
N ALA A 166 -19.55 3.60 -0.68
CA ALA A 166 -20.91 3.68 -0.14
C ALA A 166 -21.75 2.45 -0.53
N LEU A 167 -21.69 2.00 -1.78
CA LEU A 167 -22.38 0.79 -2.24
C LEU A 167 -21.91 -0.45 -1.47
N VAL A 168 -20.60 -0.60 -1.27
CA VAL A 168 -20.06 -1.75 -0.52
C VAL A 168 -20.40 -1.64 0.96
N ALA A 169 -20.46 -0.44 1.54
CA ALA A 169 -20.95 -0.24 2.91
C ALA A 169 -22.41 -0.71 3.06
N LEU A 170 -23.28 -0.39 2.11
CA LEU A 170 -24.67 -0.85 2.11
C LEU A 170 -24.77 -2.39 1.99
N ILE A 171 -23.96 -3.01 1.13
CA ILE A 171 -23.92 -4.48 0.97
C ILE A 171 -23.40 -5.14 2.25
N TRP A 172 -22.43 -4.51 2.94
CA TRP A 172 -21.82 -5.04 4.16
C TRP A 172 -22.65 -4.80 5.43
N ALA A 173 -23.46 -3.74 5.46
CA ALA A 173 -24.24 -3.33 6.65
C ALA A 173 -25.08 -4.47 7.28
N PRO A 174 -25.83 -5.30 6.53
CA PRO A 174 -26.59 -6.40 7.12
C PRO A 174 -25.72 -7.41 7.86
N GLN A 175 -24.50 -7.66 7.39
CA GLN A 175 -23.56 -8.58 8.04
C GLN A 175 -22.97 -7.99 9.31
N ALA A 176 -22.64 -6.70 9.29
CA ALA A 176 -22.11 -5.97 10.44
C ALA A 176 -23.14 -5.85 11.58
N LEU A 177 -24.42 -5.71 11.25
CA LEU A 177 -25.49 -5.55 12.25
C LEU A 177 -25.92 -6.88 12.89
N ARG A 178 -25.78 -8.00 12.16
CA ARG A 178 -26.20 -9.33 12.64
C ARG A 178 -25.19 -10.00 13.58
N ARG A 179 -23.89 -9.69 13.49
CA ARG A 179 -22.83 -10.31 14.30
C ARG A 179 -22.49 -9.43 15.51
N GLY A 180 -22.55 -10.00 16.70
CA GLY A 180 -22.10 -9.37 17.94
C GLY A 180 -20.58 -9.35 18.07
N PRO A 181 -20.02 -8.70 19.12
CA PRO A 181 -18.59 -8.75 19.40
C PRO A 181 -18.15 -10.22 19.57
N ALA A 182 -17.10 -10.63 18.87
CA ALA A 182 -16.54 -11.96 19.04
C ALA A 182 -15.92 -12.09 20.44
N ALA A 183 -16.32 -13.11 21.17
CA ALA A 183 -15.81 -13.45 22.50
C ALA A 183 -14.42 -14.11 22.47
N ASP A 184 -13.66 -13.98 21.38
CA ASP A 184 -12.32 -14.56 21.26
C ASP A 184 -11.29 -13.69 21.97
N GLY A 185 -11.23 -13.90 23.29
CA GLY A 185 -10.15 -13.46 24.16
C GLY A 185 -8.83 -14.17 23.81
N HIS A 186 -8.24 -13.87 22.67
CA HIS A 186 -6.84 -14.24 22.43
C HIS A 186 -5.97 -13.40 23.38
N GLN A 187 -5.61 -14.01 24.51
CA GLN A 187 -4.63 -13.42 25.44
C GLN A 187 -3.38 -13.02 24.67
N ARG A 188 -3.13 -11.71 24.62
CA ARG A 188 -1.88 -11.17 24.08
C ARG A 188 -0.73 -11.56 25.01
N GLN A 189 -0.12 -12.70 24.77
CA GLN A 189 1.18 -12.97 25.42
C GLN A 189 2.21 -11.97 24.87
N ARG A 190 2.92 -11.32 25.77
CA ARG A 190 3.98 -10.36 25.38
C ARG A 190 5.17 -11.14 24.84
N VAL A 191 5.67 -10.71 23.70
CA VAL A 191 6.91 -11.22 23.10
C VAL A 191 8.03 -10.27 23.49
N ARG A 192 9.09 -10.79 24.12
CA ARG A 192 10.31 -10.02 24.49
C ARG A 192 11.42 -10.25 23.46
N GLY A 193 12.33 -9.29 23.36
CA GLY A 193 13.54 -9.40 22.54
C GLY A 193 13.41 -8.93 21.10
N LEU A 194 12.19 -8.83 20.53
CA LEU A 194 11.95 -8.50 19.13
C LEU A 194 12.61 -7.18 18.69
N TRP A 195 12.48 -6.13 19.50
CA TRP A 195 13.05 -4.80 19.23
C TRP A 195 14.58 -4.73 19.33
N ARG A 196 15.22 -5.74 19.91
CA ARG A 196 16.68 -5.87 20.02
C ARG A 196 17.25 -6.85 19.00
N ASP A 197 16.42 -7.57 18.29
CA ASP A 197 16.85 -8.57 17.32
C ASP A 197 17.24 -7.94 15.99
N ARG A 198 18.45 -8.24 15.51
CA ARG A 198 19.00 -7.70 14.25
C ARG A 198 18.23 -8.16 13.04
N LEU A 199 17.74 -9.41 13.03
CA LEU A 199 16.98 -9.95 11.90
C LEU A 199 15.59 -9.31 11.82
N ALA A 200 14.94 -9.05 12.97
CA ALA A 200 13.67 -8.34 13.02
C ALA A 200 13.79 -6.93 12.42
N TRP A 201 14.88 -6.22 12.71
CA TRP A 201 15.16 -4.91 12.10
C TRP A 201 15.47 -5.01 10.61
N GLN A 202 16.19 -6.06 10.15
CA GLN A 202 16.45 -6.27 8.71
C GLN A 202 15.13 -6.50 7.95
N VAL A 203 14.22 -7.31 8.47
CA VAL A 203 12.89 -7.52 7.89
C VAL A 203 12.08 -6.21 7.89
N THR A 204 12.12 -5.47 8.99
CA THR A 204 11.40 -4.19 9.15
C THR A 204 11.89 -3.12 8.15
N MET A 205 13.21 -2.95 8.03
CA MET A 205 13.80 -1.98 7.11
C MET A 205 13.60 -2.39 5.64
N TYR A 206 13.68 -3.69 5.34
CA TYR A 206 13.33 -4.22 4.02
C TYR A 206 11.87 -3.91 3.67
N MET A 207 10.93 -4.15 4.61
CA MET A 207 9.51 -3.79 4.46
C MET A 207 9.35 -2.29 4.19
N GLY A 208 10.04 -1.45 4.95
CA GLY A 208 9.97 0.00 4.83
C GLY A 208 10.47 0.51 3.48
N LEU A 209 11.65 0.08 3.07
CA LEU A 209 12.29 0.58 1.85
C LEU A 209 11.61 0.08 0.57
N GLN A 210 11.18 -1.20 0.52
CA GLN A 210 10.40 -1.70 -0.61
C GLN A 210 9.03 -1.03 -0.70
N SER A 211 8.37 -0.78 0.45
CA SER A 211 7.11 -0.02 0.47
C SER A 211 7.34 1.44 0.09
N GLY A 212 8.48 2.03 0.49
CA GLY A 212 8.88 3.37 0.09
C GLY A 212 9.03 3.51 -1.43
N LEU A 213 9.65 2.55 -2.10
CA LEU A 213 9.70 2.50 -3.57
C LEU A 213 8.29 2.46 -4.17
N ALA A 214 7.40 1.61 -3.62
CA ALA A 214 6.03 1.49 -4.11
C ALA A 214 5.24 2.79 -3.92
N TYR A 215 5.27 3.39 -2.74
CA TYR A 215 4.53 4.63 -2.48
C TYR A 215 5.14 5.86 -3.15
N ALA A 216 6.47 5.91 -3.34
CA ALA A 216 7.11 6.92 -4.14
C ALA A 216 6.72 6.81 -5.63
N MET A 217 6.64 5.58 -6.15
CA MET A 217 6.07 5.31 -7.48
C MET A 217 4.61 5.80 -7.55
N PHE A 218 3.74 5.36 -6.65
CA PHE A 218 2.33 5.77 -6.66
C PHE A 218 2.17 7.29 -6.53
N GLY A 219 3.00 7.96 -5.72
CA GLY A 219 2.90 9.39 -5.47
C GLY A 219 3.38 10.26 -6.63
N TRP A 220 4.41 9.82 -7.36
CA TRP A 220 5.12 10.71 -8.26
C TRP A 220 5.29 10.18 -9.69
N LEU A 221 5.06 8.90 -9.98
CA LEU A 221 5.31 8.38 -11.33
C LEU A 221 4.42 9.04 -12.38
N ALA A 222 3.14 9.32 -12.09
CA ALA A 222 2.27 10.02 -13.05
C ALA A 222 2.77 11.46 -13.35
N PRO A 223 3.04 12.32 -12.35
CA PRO A 223 3.69 13.60 -12.57
C PRO A 223 5.00 13.51 -13.35
N ILE A 224 5.88 12.56 -13.01
CA ILE A 224 7.17 12.32 -13.70
C ILE A 224 6.95 12.00 -15.18
N LEU A 225 6.06 11.06 -15.50
CA LEU A 225 5.78 10.67 -16.88
C LEU A 225 5.15 11.81 -17.68
N ARG A 226 4.32 12.63 -17.04
CA ARG A 226 3.73 13.83 -17.66
C ARG A 226 4.76 14.92 -17.93
N GLU A 227 5.70 15.18 -17.00
CA GLU A 227 6.83 16.11 -17.24
C GLU A 227 7.70 15.62 -18.41
N ARG A 228 7.80 14.32 -18.62
CA ARG A 228 8.53 13.71 -19.75
C ARG A 228 7.75 13.71 -21.07
N GLY A 229 6.51 14.21 -21.11
CA GLY A 229 5.73 14.41 -22.31
C GLY A 229 4.60 13.38 -22.56
N LEU A 230 4.30 12.47 -21.62
CA LEU A 230 3.09 11.65 -21.72
C LEU A 230 1.86 12.45 -21.30
N ASP A 231 0.74 12.21 -21.98
CA ASP A 231 -0.53 12.75 -21.53
C ASP A 231 -1.00 12.08 -20.21
N GLY A 232 -1.92 12.75 -19.50
CA GLY A 232 -2.36 12.28 -18.18
C GLY A 232 -3.09 10.93 -18.20
N VAL A 233 -3.81 10.65 -19.28
CA VAL A 233 -4.54 9.37 -19.43
C VAL A 233 -3.56 8.23 -19.62
N THR A 234 -2.60 8.39 -20.53
CA THR A 234 -1.54 7.39 -20.77
C THR A 234 -0.69 7.17 -19.54
N ALA A 235 -0.30 8.23 -18.81
CA ALA A 235 0.44 8.10 -17.56
C ALA A 235 -0.33 7.29 -16.51
N GLY A 236 -1.64 7.50 -16.39
CA GLY A 236 -2.52 6.72 -15.51
C GLY A 236 -2.58 5.23 -15.92
N TRP A 237 -2.71 4.95 -17.20
CA TRP A 237 -2.74 3.57 -17.72
C TRP A 237 -1.39 2.84 -17.57
N VAL A 238 -0.27 3.53 -17.69
CA VAL A 238 1.07 2.96 -17.42
C VAL A 238 1.17 2.50 -15.96
N ILE A 239 0.69 3.30 -15.01
CA ILE A 239 0.64 2.90 -13.60
C ILE A 239 -0.32 1.73 -13.41
N SER A 240 -1.51 1.80 -14.01
CA SER A 240 -2.50 0.73 -13.98
C SER A 240 -1.92 -0.61 -14.46
N ALA A 241 -1.21 -0.61 -15.59
CA ALA A 241 -0.56 -1.79 -16.14
C ALA A 241 0.50 -2.35 -15.16
N SER A 242 1.32 -1.48 -14.56
CA SER A 242 2.30 -1.88 -13.55
C SER A 242 1.61 -2.55 -12.35
N VAL A 243 0.53 -1.97 -11.83
CA VAL A 243 -0.20 -2.53 -10.70
C VAL A 243 -0.85 -3.87 -11.04
N MET A 244 -1.38 -4.02 -12.25
CA MET A 244 -1.94 -5.31 -12.69
C MET A 244 -0.87 -6.38 -12.84
N ALA A 245 0.33 -6.03 -13.32
CA ALA A 245 1.45 -6.98 -13.40
C ALA A 245 1.91 -7.48 -12.02
N GLN A 246 1.73 -6.68 -10.94
CA GLN A 246 2.04 -7.12 -9.57
C GLN A 246 1.26 -8.37 -9.16
N VAL A 247 0.03 -8.54 -9.66
CA VAL A 247 -0.83 -9.67 -9.28
C VAL A 247 -0.13 -11.01 -9.54
N ALA A 248 0.53 -11.15 -10.69
CA ALA A 248 1.20 -12.39 -11.08
C ALA A 248 2.26 -12.80 -10.04
N THR A 249 3.13 -11.88 -9.66
CA THR A 249 4.22 -12.17 -8.70
C THR A 249 3.72 -12.24 -7.26
N CYS A 250 2.68 -11.49 -6.89
CA CYS A 250 2.04 -11.63 -5.58
C CYS A 250 1.46 -13.03 -5.36
N LEU A 251 0.96 -13.68 -6.41
CA LEU A 251 0.39 -15.03 -6.32
C LEU A 251 1.46 -16.12 -6.41
N LEU A 252 2.46 -15.96 -7.28
CA LEU A 252 3.40 -17.03 -7.60
C LEU A 252 4.64 -17.05 -6.70
N LEU A 253 5.22 -15.89 -6.39
CA LEU A 253 6.50 -15.82 -5.69
C LEU A 253 6.49 -16.30 -4.24
N PRO A 254 5.42 -16.18 -3.43
CA PRO A 254 5.41 -16.79 -2.10
C PRO A 254 5.67 -18.29 -2.13
N SER A 255 5.01 -19.01 -3.03
CA SER A 255 5.18 -20.47 -3.19
C SER A 255 6.60 -20.85 -3.61
N PHE A 256 7.22 -20.03 -4.46
CA PHE A 256 8.61 -20.21 -4.87
C PHE A 256 9.59 -19.90 -3.72
N ALA A 257 9.35 -18.79 -3.00
CA ALA A 257 10.18 -18.36 -1.88
C ALA A 257 10.21 -19.38 -0.73
N ILE A 258 9.07 -20.00 -0.40
CA ILE A 258 8.99 -21.02 0.64
C ILE A 258 9.83 -22.26 0.34
N ARG A 259 9.98 -22.62 -0.94
CA ARG A 259 10.79 -23.79 -1.36
C ARG A 259 12.30 -23.54 -1.26
N GLN A 260 12.72 -22.29 -1.15
CA GLN A 260 14.13 -21.94 -1.03
C GLN A 260 14.54 -21.83 0.45
N ARG A 261 15.73 -22.34 0.80
CA ARG A 261 16.32 -22.14 2.14
C ARG A 261 16.76 -20.69 2.37
N ASN A 262 17.17 -20.01 1.33
CA ASN A 262 17.72 -18.65 1.38
C ASN A 262 17.09 -17.79 0.29
N GLN A 263 16.42 -16.71 0.67
CA GLN A 263 15.74 -15.78 -0.23
C GLN A 263 16.57 -14.50 -0.51
N SER A 264 17.82 -14.43 -0.03
CA SER A 264 18.67 -13.22 -0.14
C SER A 264 18.87 -12.79 -1.59
N GLY A 265 19.22 -13.72 -2.48
CA GLY A 265 19.41 -13.43 -3.90
C GLY A 265 18.15 -12.95 -4.60
N LEU A 266 16.99 -13.57 -4.28
CA LEU A 266 15.69 -13.17 -4.81
C LEU A 266 15.32 -11.73 -4.38
N ASN A 267 15.50 -11.40 -3.11
CA ASN A 267 15.21 -10.05 -2.59
C ASN A 267 16.07 -8.99 -3.26
N VAL A 268 17.37 -9.26 -3.43
CA VAL A 268 18.30 -8.34 -4.10
C VAL A 268 17.91 -8.16 -5.56
N ALA A 269 17.66 -9.26 -6.30
CA ALA A 269 17.28 -9.19 -7.69
C ALA A 269 16.00 -8.37 -7.91
N LEU A 270 14.97 -8.59 -7.09
CA LEU A 270 13.71 -7.85 -7.17
C LEU A 270 13.89 -6.38 -6.82
N ALA A 271 14.69 -6.04 -5.78
CA ALA A 271 14.93 -4.66 -5.38
C ALA A 271 15.70 -3.87 -6.46
N LEU A 272 16.74 -4.48 -7.02
CA LEU A 272 17.53 -3.86 -8.10
C LEU A 272 16.71 -3.74 -9.40
N LEU A 273 15.88 -4.73 -9.73
CA LEU A 273 14.99 -4.66 -10.88
C LEU A 273 13.98 -3.53 -10.73
N ALA A 274 13.35 -3.41 -9.57
CA ALA A 274 12.41 -2.30 -9.29
C ALA A 274 13.09 -0.93 -9.39
N GLY A 275 14.28 -0.78 -8.80
CA GLY A 275 15.09 0.43 -8.91
C GLY A 275 15.48 0.75 -10.35
N ALA A 276 15.96 -0.24 -11.11
CA ALA A 276 16.35 -0.08 -12.52
C ALA A 276 15.16 0.35 -13.39
N CYS A 277 13.97 -0.25 -13.18
CA CYS A 277 12.77 0.14 -13.92
C CYS A 277 12.32 1.58 -13.59
N LEU A 278 12.39 2.01 -12.31
CA LEU A 278 12.08 3.39 -11.92
C LEU A 278 13.08 4.38 -12.49
N LEU A 279 14.37 4.06 -12.52
CA LEU A 279 15.40 4.85 -13.17
C LEU A 279 15.22 4.89 -14.69
N ALA A 280 14.85 3.78 -15.32
CA ALA A 280 14.52 3.74 -16.73
C ALA A 280 13.30 4.63 -17.06
N MET A 281 12.27 4.62 -16.23
CA MET A 281 11.11 5.52 -16.38
C MET A 281 11.47 7.00 -16.19
N LEU A 282 12.58 7.32 -15.52
CA LEU A 282 13.08 8.70 -15.38
C LEU A 282 13.97 9.12 -16.56
N TYR A 283 14.80 8.22 -17.08
CA TYR A 283 15.91 8.63 -17.97
C TYR A 283 15.91 7.95 -19.33
N ALA A 284 15.35 6.74 -19.45
CA ALA A 284 15.39 5.95 -20.67
C ALA A 284 14.26 6.34 -21.65
N PRO A 285 14.31 5.97 -22.95
CA PRO A 285 13.29 6.30 -23.93
C PRO A 285 11.89 5.86 -23.53
N LEU A 286 10.88 6.74 -23.67
CA LEU A 286 9.48 6.44 -23.36
C LEU A 286 8.82 5.44 -24.30
N SER A 287 9.42 5.12 -25.45
CA SER A 287 8.94 4.08 -26.36
C SER A 287 8.82 2.71 -25.69
N LEU A 288 9.62 2.44 -24.65
CA LEU A 288 9.61 1.18 -23.90
C LEU A 288 8.87 1.29 -22.54
N VAL A 289 8.14 2.38 -22.30
CA VAL A 289 7.50 2.65 -20.99
C VAL A 289 6.58 1.53 -20.52
N TRP A 290 5.86 0.88 -21.42
CA TRP A 290 4.99 -0.25 -21.11
C TRP A 290 5.78 -1.48 -20.64
N GLY A 291 6.94 -1.74 -21.25
CA GLY A 291 7.87 -2.78 -20.81
C GLY A 291 8.42 -2.50 -19.40
N TYR A 292 8.84 -1.26 -19.16
CA TYR A 292 9.29 -0.85 -17.82
C TYR A 292 8.17 -0.96 -16.79
N ALA A 293 6.94 -0.60 -17.16
CA ALA A 293 5.77 -0.71 -16.28
C ALA A 293 5.48 -2.17 -15.90
N ALA A 294 5.49 -3.07 -16.86
CA ALA A 294 5.28 -4.49 -16.63
C ALA A 294 6.36 -5.09 -15.72
N LEU A 295 7.64 -4.85 -16.02
CA LEU A 295 8.77 -5.33 -15.22
C LEU A 295 8.77 -4.72 -13.80
N LEU A 296 8.46 -3.42 -13.69
CA LEU A 296 8.31 -2.74 -12.39
C LEU A 296 7.20 -3.39 -11.57
N GLY A 297 6.06 -3.68 -12.19
CA GLY A 297 4.96 -4.35 -11.54
C GLY A 297 5.34 -5.73 -11.02
N LEU A 298 5.97 -6.55 -11.85
CA LEU A 298 6.47 -7.87 -11.45
C LEU A 298 7.46 -7.77 -10.27
N ALA A 299 8.38 -6.81 -10.31
CA ALA A 299 9.36 -6.61 -9.26
C ALA A 299 8.67 -6.15 -7.95
N GLN A 300 7.78 -5.17 -8.00
CA GLN A 300 7.09 -4.62 -6.82
C GLN A 300 6.16 -5.65 -6.16
N GLY A 301 5.40 -6.42 -6.95
CA GLY A 301 4.56 -7.49 -6.43
C GLY A 301 5.40 -8.57 -5.74
N GLY A 302 6.55 -8.91 -6.35
CA GLY A 302 7.53 -9.82 -5.76
C GLY A 302 8.12 -9.31 -4.45
N LEU A 303 8.58 -8.07 -4.42
CA LEU A 303 9.12 -7.43 -3.21
C LEU A 303 8.13 -7.49 -2.04
N PHE A 304 6.89 -7.10 -2.29
CA PHE A 304 5.86 -7.10 -1.26
C PHE A 304 5.51 -8.51 -0.78
N SER A 305 5.22 -9.43 -1.70
CA SER A 305 4.77 -10.78 -1.35
C SER A 305 5.87 -11.61 -0.68
N VAL A 306 7.12 -11.50 -1.14
CA VAL A 306 8.25 -12.17 -0.50
C VAL A 306 8.52 -11.56 0.88
N CYS A 307 8.41 -10.24 1.05
CA CYS A 307 8.56 -9.59 2.35
C CYS A 307 7.51 -10.11 3.37
N MET A 308 6.25 -10.23 2.95
CA MET A 308 5.20 -10.83 3.80
C MET A 308 5.51 -12.29 4.14
N THR A 309 6.02 -13.05 3.19
CA THR A 309 6.44 -14.44 3.39
C THR A 309 7.60 -14.53 4.39
N LEU A 310 8.59 -13.63 4.31
CA LEU A 310 9.73 -13.60 5.23
C LEU A 310 9.29 -13.35 6.69
N ILE A 311 8.28 -12.52 6.93
CA ILE A 311 7.74 -12.32 8.27
C ILE A 311 7.33 -13.65 8.90
N VAL A 312 6.70 -14.51 8.13
CA VAL A 312 6.27 -15.84 8.59
C VAL A 312 7.47 -16.78 8.73
N LEU A 313 8.34 -16.86 7.70
CA LEU A 313 9.48 -17.78 7.66
C LEU A 313 10.57 -17.46 8.71
N ARG A 314 10.70 -16.22 9.13
CA ARG A 314 11.70 -15.78 10.14
C ARG A 314 11.18 -15.81 11.57
N SER A 315 9.91 -16.13 11.76
CA SER A 315 9.29 -16.23 13.08
C SER A 315 9.23 -17.67 13.58
N PRO A 316 9.65 -17.95 14.82
CA PRO A 316 9.59 -19.28 15.39
C PRO A 316 8.15 -19.79 15.60
N ASP A 317 7.20 -18.87 15.80
CA ASP A 317 5.79 -19.19 16.00
C ASP A 317 4.85 -18.08 15.52
N SER A 318 3.54 -18.35 15.55
CA SER A 318 2.51 -17.44 15.03
C SER A 318 2.39 -16.13 15.82
N GLN A 319 2.69 -16.12 17.11
CA GLN A 319 2.63 -14.91 17.93
C GLN A 319 3.80 -13.97 17.62
N VAL A 320 5.02 -14.54 17.52
CA VAL A 320 6.19 -13.78 17.08
C VAL A 320 5.97 -13.26 15.65
N ALA A 321 5.38 -14.05 14.75
CA ALA A 321 5.02 -13.60 13.41
C ALA A 321 4.06 -12.41 13.41
N ALA A 322 3.03 -12.44 14.24
CA ALA A 322 2.08 -11.34 14.38
C ALA A 322 2.75 -10.06 14.92
N GLN A 323 3.63 -10.19 15.91
CA GLN A 323 4.36 -9.07 16.49
C GLN A 323 5.40 -8.49 15.51
N LEU A 324 6.14 -9.36 14.81
CA LEU A 324 7.08 -8.94 13.75
C LEU A 324 6.33 -8.26 12.60
N SER A 325 5.18 -8.77 12.20
CA SER A 325 4.32 -8.14 11.19
C SER A 325 3.87 -6.74 11.65
N SER A 326 3.45 -6.60 12.91
CA SER A 326 3.06 -5.30 13.47
C SER A 326 4.23 -4.32 13.49
N MET A 327 5.41 -4.75 13.94
CA MET A 327 6.63 -3.95 13.94
C MET A 327 7.01 -3.54 12.50
N ALA A 328 7.05 -4.49 11.58
CA ALA A 328 7.45 -4.27 10.20
C ALA A 328 6.48 -3.33 9.47
N GLN A 329 5.18 -3.46 9.68
CA GLN A 329 4.21 -2.57 9.04
C GLN A 329 4.19 -1.17 9.67
N THR A 330 4.23 -1.07 11.01
CA THR A 330 4.21 0.23 11.69
C THR A 330 5.47 1.02 11.37
N VAL A 331 6.65 0.50 11.73
CA VAL A 331 7.93 1.19 11.50
C VAL A 331 8.24 1.26 10.01
N GLY A 332 7.94 0.19 9.26
CA GLY A 332 8.17 0.14 7.83
C GLY A 332 7.40 1.22 7.07
N TYR A 333 6.12 1.45 7.37
CA TYR A 333 5.36 2.51 6.71
C TYR A 333 5.81 3.92 7.13
N LEU A 334 6.30 4.09 8.38
CA LEU A 334 6.94 5.34 8.77
C LEU A 334 8.19 5.63 7.91
N VAL A 335 9.05 4.63 7.73
CA VAL A 335 10.22 4.74 6.83
C VAL A 335 9.79 4.94 5.38
N ALA A 336 8.76 4.22 4.92
CA ALA A 336 8.25 4.31 3.56
C ALA A 336 7.72 5.70 3.20
N SER A 337 7.14 6.43 4.17
CA SER A 337 6.63 7.79 3.95
C SER A 337 7.72 8.79 3.55
N ALA A 338 8.99 8.49 3.87
CA ALA A 338 10.12 9.31 3.43
C ALA A 338 10.31 9.30 1.90
N GLY A 339 9.92 8.21 1.21
CA GLY A 339 10.06 8.10 -0.24
C GLY A 339 9.34 9.22 -1.01
N PRO A 340 8.01 9.29 -0.96
CA PRO A 340 7.27 10.34 -1.64
C PRO A 340 7.61 11.74 -1.12
N MET A 341 7.91 11.89 0.18
CA MET A 341 8.30 13.17 0.76
C MET A 341 9.62 13.70 0.18
N LEU A 342 10.66 12.87 0.12
CA LEU A 342 11.97 13.25 -0.38
C LEU A 342 11.92 13.64 -1.87
N ILE A 343 11.18 12.87 -2.70
CA ILE A 343 11.04 13.21 -4.13
C ILE A 343 10.41 14.58 -4.30
N GLY A 344 9.33 14.87 -3.59
CA GLY A 344 8.67 16.16 -3.74
C GLY A 344 9.48 17.33 -3.18
N VAL A 345 10.23 17.14 -2.07
CA VAL A 345 11.15 18.17 -1.55
C VAL A 345 12.28 18.43 -2.55
N LEU A 346 12.85 17.39 -3.15
CA LEU A 346 13.90 17.53 -4.16
C LEU A 346 13.36 18.23 -5.41
N HIS A 347 12.18 17.82 -5.90
CA HIS A 347 11.52 18.48 -7.02
C HIS A 347 11.26 19.96 -6.73
N GLY A 348 10.76 20.30 -5.54
CA GLY A 348 10.51 21.68 -5.13
C GLY A 348 11.77 22.56 -5.07
N ARG A 349 12.95 21.94 -4.83
CA ARG A 349 14.24 22.66 -4.80
C ARG A 349 14.92 22.77 -6.17
N THR A 350 14.77 21.73 -7.01
CA THR A 350 15.50 21.62 -8.28
C THR A 350 14.66 22.00 -9.49
N GLY A 351 13.34 22.07 -9.34
CA GLY A 351 12.39 22.29 -10.44
C GLY A 351 12.27 21.13 -11.43
N SER A 352 12.89 19.97 -11.14
CA SER A 352 12.89 18.79 -12.02
C SER A 352 12.82 17.50 -11.26
N PHE A 353 12.14 16.49 -11.82
CA PHE A 353 12.13 15.15 -11.25
C PHE A 353 13.42 14.34 -11.51
N ALA A 354 14.39 14.85 -12.25
CA ALA A 354 15.66 14.14 -12.45
C ALA A 354 16.31 13.76 -11.11
N SER A 355 16.21 14.63 -10.07
CA SER A 355 16.70 14.34 -8.73
C SER A 355 16.00 13.17 -8.01
N ALA A 356 14.80 12.75 -8.44
CA ALA A 356 14.10 11.59 -7.88
C ALA A 356 14.88 10.28 -8.06
N GLY A 357 15.77 10.22 -9.05
CA GLY A 357 16.66 9.08 -9.27
C GLY A 357 17.53 8.75 -8.07
N TYR A 358 18.00 9.74 -7.32
CA TYR A 358 18.77 9.52 -6.08
C TYR A 358 17.93 8.81 -5.01
N VAL A 359 16.65 9.18 -4.89
CA VAL A 359 15.73 8.55 -3.93
C VAL A 359 15.41 7.13 -4.35
N TYR A 360 15.04 6.91 -5.60
CA TYR A 360 14.75 5.57 -6.12
C TYR A 360 15.97 4.65 -6.04
N GLY A 361 17.15 5.13 -6.46
CA GLY A 361 18.40 4.38 -6.37
C GLY A 361 18.79 4.06 -4.93
N GLY A 362 18.76 5.06 -4.04
CA GLY A 362 19.09 4.88 -2.63
C GLY A 362 18.15 3.90 -1.92
N MET A 363 16.84 4.01 -2.17
CA MET A 363 15.86 3.07 -1.60
C MET A 363 16.01 1.65 -2.17
N ALA A 364 16.30 1.51 -3.47
CA ALA A 364 16.50 0.20 -4.09
C ALA A 364 17.76 -0.50 -3.55
N LEU A 365 18.87 0.23 -3.42
CA LEU A 365 20.11 -0.29 -2.84
C LEU A 365 19.92 -0.64 -1.36
N GLY A 366 19.25 0.21 -0.60
CA GLY A 366 18.89 -0.06 0.80
C GLY A 366 17.98 -1.29 0.94
N ALA A 367 16.96 -1.41 0.09
CA ALA A 367 16.08 -2.59 0.05
C ALA A 367 16.86 -3.87 -0.32
N ALA A 368 17.80 -3.78 -1.27
CA ALA A 368 18.69 -4.90 -1.60
C ALA A 368 19.57 -5.30 -0.41
N TRP A 369 20.16 -4.33 0.28
CA TRP A 369 21.02 -4.57 1.45
C TRP A 369 20.26 -5.24 2.61
N PHE A 370 19.14 -4.63 3.02
CA PHE A 370 18.33 -5.19 4.12
C PHE A 370 17.62 -6.48 3.69
N GLY A 371 17.20 -6.59 2.42
CA GLY A 371 16.63 -7.79 1.83
C GLY A 371 17.60 -8.97 1.77
N TRP A 372 18.88 -8.70 1.51
CA TRP A 372 19.94 -9.70 1.63
C TRP A 372 20.00 -10.25 3.05
N GLY A 373 20.04 -9.38 4.06
CA GLY A 373 20.08 -9.76 5.46
C GLY A 373 18.81 -10.53 5.91
N ALA A 374 17.62 -10.05 5.53
CA ALA A 374 16.34 -10.65 5.87
C ALA A 374 16.11 -12.02 5.20
N GLY A 375 16.73 -12.22 4.03
CA GLY A 375 16.61 -13.47 3.26
C GLY A 375 17.43 -14.63 3.78
N ARG A 376 18.34 -14.43 4.76
CA ARG A 376 19.19 -15.50 5.32
C ARG A 376 18.35 -16.52 6.11
N ALA A 377 18.70 -17.81 6.03
CA ALA A 377 18.04 -18.88 6.75
C ALA A 377 18.31 -18.82 8.27
N ALA A 378 17.62 -17.90 8.96
CA ALA A 378 17.71 -17.69 10.40
C ALA A 378 16.34 -17.35 10.97
N LEU A 379 16.15 -17.57 12.29
CA LEU A 379 14.95 -17.17 13.01
C LEU A 379 15.24 -15.99 13.95
N VAL A 380 14.22 -15.17 14.17
CA VAL A 380 14.26 -14.07 15.13
C VAL A 380 14.40 -14.63 16.55
N ARG A 381 15.32 -14.07 17.33
CA ARG A 381 15.59 -14.46 18.72
C ARG A 381 14.60 -13.78 19.68
N ALA A 382 13.32 -14.03 19.50
CA ALA A 382 12.28 -13.49 20.36
C ALA A 382 11.59 -14.65 21.09
N THR A 383 11.34 -14.48 22.39
CA THR A 383 10.73 -15.48 23.26
C THR A 383 9.41 -14.97 23.82
N ARG A 384 8.49 -15.89 24.08
CA ARG A 384 7.23 -15.59 24.81
C ARG A 384 7.55 -15.35 26.28
N GLU A 385 6.89 -14.38 26.90
CA GLU A 385 6.85 -14.30 28.35
C GLU A 385 6.07 -15.52 28.90
N PRO A 386 6.59 -16.26 29.89
CA PRO A 386 5.79 -17.20 30.60
C PRO A 386 4.62 -16.47 31.27
N SER A 387 3.44 -17.04 31.14
CA SER A 387 2.18 -16.56 31.73
C SER A 387 2.25 -16.55 33.25
#